data_4b591182c83537571d2617b40e844db7
#
_entry.id   4b591182c83537571d2617b40e844db7
#
_cell.length_a   1.000
_cell.length_b   1.000
_cell.length_c   1.000
_cell.angle_alpha   90.00
_cell.angle_beta   90.00
_cell.angle_gamma   90.00
#
_symmetry.space_group_name_H-M   'P 1'
#
loop_
_entity.id
_entity.type
_entity.pdbx_description
1 polymer ?
#
loop_
_entity_poly.entity_id
_entity_poly.type
_entity_poly.pdbx_seq_one_letter_code
_entity_poly.pdbx_strand_id
1 'polypeptide(L)'
;MFAVSTSPLIARYLHHLDPVAIAFWRMIIGALIMHTFSLTSSGKKSLSKKNSIRTLFAGFLLGLHFALFYGAISLLPNNIVNATVFGTLAPLFALLIEVYFGRKIGLNLVIGLIIVLTGSFLMFISDFSFAGELIKGNILAISCSVCFAIVFILSDKVRENESAVNFSKFL
;
A
#
# COMPACT_ATOMS: atom_id res chain seq x y z
N MET A 1 -9.39 3.42 10.12
CA MET A 1 -8.71 4.66 9.69
C MET A 1 -7.62 5.11 10.68
N PHE A 2 -7.86 5.23 11.98
CA PHE A 2 -6.86 5.65 12.98
C PHE A 2 -5.52 4.89 12.92
N ALA A 3 -5.54 3.57 12.88
CA ALA A 3 -4.31 2.74 12.83
C ALA A 3 -3.46 2.97 11.57
N VAL A 4 -4.06 3.38 10.46
CA VAL A 4 -3.33 3.70 9.22
C VAL A 4 -2.71 5.08 9.32
N SER A 5 -3.43 6.06 9.88
CA SER A 5 -2.96 7.44 10.00
C SER A 5 -1.82 7.61 11.02
N THR A 6 -1.78 6.77 12.07
CA THR A 6 -0.69 6.79 13.07
C THR A 6 0.59 6.10 12.59
N SER A 7 0.50 5.24 11.57
CA SER A 7 1.62 4.45 11.08
C SER A 7 2.84 5.29 10.61
N PRO A 8 2.67 6.36 9.81
CA PRO A 8 3.80 7.21 9.41
C PRO A 8 4.46 7.92 10.59
N LEU A 9 3.66 8.34 11.58
CA LEU A 9 4.18 8.99 12.79
C LEU A 9 5.04 8.03 13.62
N ILE A 10 4.56 6.81 13.83
CA ILE A 10 5.32 5.77 14.54
C ILE A 10 6.61 5.45 13.79
N ALA A 11 6.56 5.32 12.45
CA ALA A 11 7.73 5.09 11.63
C ALA A 11 8.77 6.22 11.73
N ARG A 12 8.32 7.48 11.89
CA ARG A 12 9.23 8.61 12.13
C ARG A 12 9.96 8.50 13.46
N TYR A 13 9.31 8.06 14.53
CA TYR A 13 9.95 7.82 15.81
C TYR A 13 10.94 6.66 15.75
N LEU A 14 10.67 5.67 14.94
CA LEU A 14 11.49 4.47 14.77
C LEU A 14 12.50 4.59 13.60
N HIS A 15 12.78 5.81 13.12
CA HIS A 15 13.66 6.04 11.95
C HIS A 15 15.09 5.50 12.11
N HIS A 16 15.52 5.22 13.34
CA HIS A 16 16.80 4.60 13.66
C HIS A 16 16.82 3.07 13.49
N LEU A 17 15.64 2.45 13.31
CA LEU A 17 15.51 1.03 13.06
C LEU A 17 15.50 0.75 11.55
N ASP A 18 15.93 -0.47 11.20
CA ASP A 18 15.89 -0.93 9.82
C ASP A 18 14.44 -0.94 9.29
N PRO A 19 14.15 -0.28 8.13
CA PRO A 19 12.82 -0.24 7.54
C PRO A 19 12.21 -1.61 7.28
N VAL A 20 13.05 -2.60 6.92
CA VAL A 20 12.61 -3.97 6.66
C VAL A 20 12.18 -4.65 7.96
N ALA A 21 12.90 -4.39 9.06
CA ALA A 21 12.52 -4.92 10.37
C ALA A 21 11.18 -4.36 10.84
N ILE A 22 10.92 -3.06 10.65
CA ILE A 22 9.63 -2.43 10.98
C ILE A 22 8.50 -3.06 10.15
N ALA A 23 8.71 -3.24 8.84
CA ALA A 23 7.74 -3.88 7.95
C ALA A 23 7.45 -5.32 8.39
N PHE A 24 8.48 -6.10 8.72
CA PHE A 24 8.38 -7.48 9.16
C PHE A 24 7.53 -7.62 10.44
N TRP A 25 7.84 -6.86 11.47
CA TRP A 25 7.09 -6.89 12.73
C TRP A 25 5.64 -6.46 12.54
N ARG A 26 5.40 -5.45 11.70
CA ARG A 26 4.04 -5.02 11.36
C ARG A 26 3.24 -6.14 10.68
N MET A 27 3.85 -6.86 9.74
CA MET A 27 3.19 -7.97 9.06
C MET A 27 2.87 -9.12 10.02
N ILE A 28 3.80 -9.48 10.91
CA ILE A 28 3.57 -10.51 11.93
C ILE A 28 2.42 -10.13 12.86
N ILE A 29 2.45 -8.91 13.43
CA ILE A 29 1.39 -8.46 14.34
C ILE A 29 0.04 -8.43 13.62
N GLY A 30 0.00 -7.92 12.39
CA GLY A 30 -1.20 -7.92 11.56
C GLY A 30 -1.73 -9.34 11.31
N ALA A 31 -0.85 -10.26 10.94
CA ALA A 31 -1.20 -11.67 10.72
C ALA A 31 -1.74 -12.35 11.98
N LEU A 32 -1.13 -12.11 13.14
CA LEU A 32 -1.60 -12.65 14.43
C LEU A 32 -2.99 -12.12 14.79
N ILE A 33 -3.22 -10.81 14.63
CA ILE A 33 -4.54 -10.20 14.86
C ILE A 33 -5.59 -10.82 13.94
N MET A 34 -5.30 -10.92 12.64
CA MET A 34 -6.23 -11.49 11.68
C MET A 34 -6.47 -12.98 11.91
N HIS A 35 -5.44 -13.71 12.38
CA HIS A 35 -5.59 -15.11 12.74
C HIS A 35 -6.53 -15.29 13.93
N THR A 36 -6.41 -14.49 15.00
CA THR A 36 -7.30 -14.53 16.16
C THR A 36 -8.74 -14.20 15.78
N PHE A 37 -8.97 -13.16 14.97
CA PHE A 37 -10.30 -12.86 14.42
C PHE A 37 -10.88 -14.00 13.58
N SER A 38 -10.04 -14.70 12.82
CA SER A 38 -10.46 -15.84 12.00
C SER A 38 -10.92 -17.05 12.83
N LEU A 39 -10.40 -17.22 14.05
CA LEU A 39 -10.83 -18.30 14.94
C LEU A 39 -12.27 -18.11 15.44
N THR A 40 -12.71 -16.86 15.58
CA THR A 40 -14.07 -16.50 16.02
C THR A 40 -15.07 -16.47 14.87
N SER A 41 -14.62 -16.50 13.62
CA SER A 41 -15.48 -16.44 12.44
C SER A 41 -15.85 -17.86 11.97
N SER A 42 -17.15 -18.14 11.84
CA SER A 42 -17.70 -19.46 11.49
C SER A 42 -17.47 -19.92 10.03
N GLY A 43 -16.72 -19.20 9.23
CA GLY A 43 -16.52 -19.43 7.79
C GLY A 43 -15.21 -20.15 7.46
N LYS A 44 -15.11 -21.46 7.73
CA LYS A 44 -13.96 -22.29 7.29
C LYS A 44 -14.11 -22.74 5.82
N LYS A 45 -14.10 -21.82 4.85
CA LYS A 45 -13.92 -22.21 3.46
C LYS A 45 -12.45 -22.12 3.09
N SER A 46 -11.89 -23.21 2.59
CA SER A 46 -10.55 -23.23 1.98
C SER A 46 -10.56 -22.40 0.70
N LEU A 47 -9.53 -21.58 0.50
CA LEU A 47 -9.35 -20.86 -0.77
C LEU A 47 -9.13 -21.84 -1.92
N SER A 48 -9.64 -21.52 -3.09
CA SER A 48 -9.28 -22.29 -4.31
C SER A 48 -7.75 -22.15 -4.54
N LYS A 49 -7.13 -23.18 -5.16
CA LYS A 49 -5.69 -23.17 -5.45
C LYS A 49 -5.23 -21.89 -6.17
N LYS A 50 -6.04 -21.40 -7.14
CA LYS A 50 -5.77 -20.16 -7.88
C LYS A 50 -5.82 -18.93 -6.98
N ASN A 51 -6.81 -18.84 -6.09
CA ASN A 51 -6.96 -17.72 -5.17
C ASN A 51 -5.89 -17.76 -4.07
N SER A 52 -5.46 -18.94 -3.64
CA SER A 52 -4.35 -19.09 -2.68
C SER A 52 -3.03 -18.54 -3.23
N ILE A 53 -2.70 -18.85 -4.49
CA ILE A 53 -1.49 -18.30 -5.14
C ILE A 53 -1.60 -16.78 -5.28
N ARG A 54 -2.75 -16.25 -5.70
CA ARG A 54 -2.98 -14.79 -5.79
C ARG A 54 -2.83 -14.11 -4.44
N THR A 55 -3.37 -14.70 -3.38
CA THR A 55 -3.28 -14.15 -2.03
C THR A 55 -1.84 -14.17 -1.52
N LEU A 56 -1.10 -15.27 -1.73
CA LEU A 56 0.31 -15.35 -1.35
C LEU A 56 1.14 -14.28 -2.06
N PHE A 57 0.92 -14.09 -3.35
CA PHE A 57 1.61 -13.06 -4.11
C PHE A 57 1.21 -11.65 -3.67
N ALA A 58 -0.07 -11.42 -3.36
CA ALA A 58 -0.53 -10.15 -2.78
C ALA A 58 0.10 -9.88 -1.41
N GLY A 59 0.25 -10.91 -0.55
CA GLY A 59 0.93 -10.80 0.74
C GLY A 59 2.41 -10.43 0.60
N PHE A 60 3.12 -11.06 -0.35
CA PHE A 60 4.50 -10.69 -0.66
C PHE A 60 4.63 -9.23 -1.12
N LEU A 61 3.77 -8.80 -2.05
CA LEU A 61 3.75 -7.40 -2.52
C LEU A 61 3.37 -6.42 -1.41
N LEU A 62 2.49 -6.82 -0.48
CA LEU A 62 2.12 -5.99 0.67
C LEU A 62 3.31 -5.83 1.62
N GLY A 63 4.08 -6.88 1.89
CA GLY A 63 5.32 -6.80 2.65
C GLY A 63 6.35 -5.88 1.99
N LEU A 64 6.53 -6.03 0.68
CA LEU A 64 7.41 -5.17 -0.12
C LEU A 64 6.95 -3.71 -0.10
N HIS A 65 5.64 -3.44 -0.23
CA HIS A 65 5.05 -2.12 -0.09
C HIS A 65 5.45 -1.47 1.24
N PHE A 66 5.31 -2.16 2.36
CA PHE A 66 5.69 -1.60 3.66
C PHE A 66 7.19 -1.38 3.79
N ALA A 67 8.02 -2.28 3.30
CA ALA A 67 9.48 -2.10 3.32
C ALA A 67 9.90 -0.86 2.51
N LEU A 68 9.35 -0.67 1.31
CA LEU A 68 9.58 0.49 0.47
C LEU A 68 9.04 1.79 1.10
N PHE A 69 7.86 1.74 1.73
CA PHE A 69 7.26 2.88 2.40
C PHE A 69 8.09 3.36 3.60
N TYR A 70 8.52 2.45 4.47
CA TYR A 70 9.38 2.81 5.58
C TYR A 70 10.78 3.22 5.14
N GLY A 71 11.30 2.62 4.06
CA GLY A 71 12.52 3.06 3.41
C GLY A 71 12.41 4.49 2.88
N ALA A 72 11.28 4.85 2.27
CA ALA A 72 11.02 6.22 1.84
C ALA A 72 11.01 7.20 3.03
N ILE A 73 10.32 6.85 4.13
CA ILE A 73 10.27 7.68 5.34
C ILE A 73 11.68 7.88 5.94
N SER A 74 12.51 6.84 5.97
CA SER A 74 13.87 6.93 6.52
C SER A 74 14.78 7.84 5.69
N LEU A 75 14.59 7.91 4.38
CA LEU A 75 15.32 8.81 3.47
C LEU A 75 14.72 10.23 3.43
N LEU A 76 13.48 10.41 3.90
CA LEU A 76 12.75 11.67 3.90
C LEU A 76 12.32 12.10 5.33
N PRO A 77 13.23 12.15 6.32
CA PRO A 77 12.85 12.36 7.70
C PRO A 77 12.22 13.73 7.96
N ASN A 78 12.58 14.73 7.16
CA ASN A 78 12.03 16.09 7.20
C ASN A 78 10.83 16.29 6.26
N ASN A 79 10.65 15.41 5.28
CA ASN A 79 9.61 15.47 4.25
C ASN A 79 8.68 14.25 4.29
N ILE A 80 8.30 13.81 5.49
CA ILE A 80 7.42 12.65 5.72
C ILE A 80 6.07 12.79 4.99
N VAL A 81 5.62 14.03 4.78
CA VAL A 81 4.38 14.32 4.06
C VAL A 81 4.51 13.86 2.61
N ASN A 82 5.63 14.11 1.96
CA ASN A 82 5.89 13.66 0.58
C ASN A 82 5.88 12.13 0.50
N ALA A 83 6.59 11.44 1.41
CA ALA A 83 6.57 9.98 1.48
C ALA A 83 5.15 9.43 1.64
N THR A 84 4.34 10.09 2.48
CA THR A 84 2.95 9.67 2.73
C THR A 84 2.06 9.94 1.52
N VAL A 85 2.14 11.11 0.90
CA VAL A 85 1.32 11.46 -0.26
C VAL A 85 1.64 10.55 -1.43
N PHE A 86 2.92 10.39 -1.78
CA PHE A 86 3.32 9.48 -2.86
C PHE A 86 3.01 8.03 -2.53
N GLY A 87 3.13 7.61 -1.27
CA GLY A 87 2.78 6.27 -0.80
C GLY A 87 1.27 5.97 -0.86
N THR A 88 0.41 7.00 -0.91
CA THR A 88 -1.05 6.84 -1.01
C THR A 88 -1.60 6.97 -2.44
N LEU A 89 -0.76 7.12 -3.45
CA LEU A 89 -1.17 7.17 -4.87
C LEU A 89 -1.56 5.80 -5.44
N ALA A 90 -1.62 4.74 -4.64
CA ALA A 90 -1.99 3.41 -5.07
C ALA A 90 -3.33 3.33 -5.83
N PRO A 91 -4.42 4.02 -5.43
CA PRO A 91 -5.66 4.04 -6.21
C PRO A 91 -5.49 4.60 -7.62
N LEU A 92 -4.59 5.59 -7.79
CA LEU A 92 -4.24 6.14 -9.09
C LEU A 92 -3.61 5.06 -9.99
N PHE A 93 -2.58 4.39 -9.48
CA PHE A 93 -1.91 3.33 -10.23
C PHE A 93 -2.83 2.14 -10.52
N ALA A 94 -3.68 1.76 -9.55
CA ALA A 94 -4.67 0.72 -9.76
C ALA A 94 -5.63 1.08 -10.89
N LEU A 95 -6.11 2.33 -10.92
CA LEU A 95 -6.98 2.83 -11.98
C LEU A 95 -6.28 2.82 -13.35
N LEU A 96 -5.04 3.30 -13.42
CA LEU A 96 -4.26 3.29 -14.67
C LEU A 96 -4.08 1.87 -15.22
N ILE A 97 -3.79 0.91 -14.35
CA ILE A 97 -3.67 -0.50 -14.73
C ILE A 97 -5.03 -1.03 -15.23
N GLU A 98 -6.13 -0.75 -14.55
CA GLU A 98 -7.47 -1.20 -14.95
C GLU A 98 -7.91 -0.59 -16.28
N VAL A 99 -7.60 0.68 -16.52
CA VAL A 99 -7.85 1.35 -17.83
C VAL A 99 -7.04 0.69 -18.94
N TYR A 100 -5.78 0.37 -18.68
CA TYR A 100 -4.94 -0.36 -19.64
C TYR A 100 -5.55 -1.72 -19.99
N PHE A 101 -6.22 -2.39 -19.05
CA PHE A 101 -6.97 -3.63 -19.31
C PHE A 101 -8.39 -3.42 -19.84
N GLY A 102 -8.73 -2.20 -20.29
CA GLY A 102 -9.97 -1.88 -21.00
C GLY A 102 -11.16 -1.53 -20.10
N ARG A 103 -10.95 -1.27 -18.79
CA ARG A 103 -12.01 -0.77 -17.92
C ARG A 103 -12.42 0.64 -18.35
N LYS A 104 -13.72 0.84 -18.56
CA LYS A 104 -14.28 2.16 -18.82
C LYS A 104 -14.38 2.94 -17.51
N ILE A 105 -13.85 4.15 -17.51
CA ILE A 105 -13.88 5.07 -16.36
C ILE A 105 -14.93 6.17 -16.57
N GLY A 106 -15.66 6.49 -15.51
CA GLY A 106 -16.60 7.62 -15.53
C GLY A 106 -15.88 8.96 -15.38
N LEU A 107 -16.49 10.01 -15.92
CA LEU A 107 -15.96 11.39 -15.88
C LEU A 107 -15.63 11.87 -14.46
N ASN A 108 -16.47 11.53 -13.48
CA ASN A 108 -16.25 11.91 -12.07
C ASN A 108 -14.94 11.35 -11.51
N LEU A 109 -14.58 10.13 -11.93
CA LEU A 109 -13.33 9.49 -11.50
C LEU A 109 -12.13 10.18 -12.14
N VAL A 110 -12.22 10.59 -13.41
CA VAL A 110 -11.19 11.36 -14.12
C VAL A 110 -10.96 12.72 -13.42
N ILE A 111 -12.03 13.42 -13.06
CA ILE A 111 -11.93 14.70 -12.35
C ILE A 111 -11.24 14.52 -11.00
N GLY A 112 -11.65 13.52 -10.21
CA GLY A 112 -11.00 13.20 -8.93
C GLY A 112 -9.51 12.89 -9.08
N LEU A 113 -9.15 12.16 -10.14
CA LEU A 113 -7.78 11.84 -10.48
C LEU A 113 -6.94 13.08 -10.79
N ILE A 114 -7.47 14.01 -11.59
CA ILE A 114 -6.81 15.28 -11.93
C ILE A 114 -6.57 16.09 -10.66
N ILE A 115 -7.56 16.17 -9.75
CA ILE A 115 -7.42 16.89 -8.48
C ILE A 115 -6.28 16.28 -7.63
N VAL A 116 -6.24 14.95 -7.48
CA VAL A 116 -5.19 14.25 -6.72
C VAL A 116 -3.82 14.48 -7.32
N LEU A 117 -3.69 14.35 -8.65
CA LEU A 117 -2.43 14.58 -9.36
C LEU A 117 -1.94 16.02 -9.21
N THR A 118 -2.85 16.98 -9.37
CA THR A 118 -2.51 18.41 -9.21
C THR A 118 -2.05 18.70 -7.78
N GLY A 119 -2.76 18.21 -6.77
CA GLY A 119 -2.36 18.37 -5.38
C GLY A 119 -1.00 17.73 -5.07
N SER A 120 -0.77 16.50 -5.53
CA SER A 120 0.52 15.81 -5.37
C SER A 120 1.67 16.54 -6.09
N PHE A 121 1.39 17.09 -7.27
CA PHE A 121 2.38 17.85 -8.05
C PHE A 121 2.73 19.18 -7.40
N LEU A 122 1.76 19.90 -6.86
CA LEU A 122 2.00 21.15 -6.11
C LEU A 122 2.85 20.89 -4.87
N MET A 123 2.61 19.81 -4.13
CA MET A 123 3.45 19.42 -3.00
C MET A 123 4.86 19.04 -3.45
N PHE A 124 5.00 18.34 -4.56
CA PHE A 124 6.30 17.96 -5.10
C PHE A 124 7.13 19.19 -5.46
N ILE A 125 6.53 20.19 -6.10
CA ILE A 125 7.25 21.43 -6.49
C ILE A 125 7.68 22.24 -5.27
N SER A 126 6.85 22.35 -4.24
CA SER A 126 7.14 23.17 -3.04
C SER A 126 8.39 22.67 -2.29
N ASP A 127 8.65 21.37 -2.34
CA ASP A 127 9.74 20.72 -1.62
C ASP A 127 10.84 20.18 -2.56
N PHE A 128 10.83 20.62 -3.83
CA PHE A 128 11.74 20.10 -4.84
C PHE A 128 13.18 20.56 -4.57
N SER A 129 13.91 19.69 -3.89
CA SER A 129 15.35 19.79 -3.75
C SER A 129 16.02 18.69 -4.56
N PHE A 130 16.98 19.03 -5.40
CA PHE A 130 17.76 18.08 -6.20
C PHE A 130 18.77 17.26 -5.37
N ALA A 131 18.64 17.24 -4.06
CA ALA A 131 19.46 16.37 -3.21
C ALA A 131 19.19 14.91 -3.56
N GLY A 132 20.22 14.15 -3.89
CA GLY A 132 20.10 12.79 -4.42
C GLY A 132 19.36 11.80 -3.49
N GLU A 133 19.40 12.03 -2.18
CA GLU A 133 18.66 11.22 -1.20
C GLU A 133 17.15 11.46 -1.25
N LEU A 134 16.73 12.72 -1.47
CA LEU A 134 15.30 13.06 -1.63
C LEU A 134 14.69 12.40 -2.86
N ILE A 135 15.44 12.37 -3.96
CA ILE A 135 15.01 11.66 -5.17
C ILE A 135 14.83 10.17 -4.91
N LYS A 136 15.79 9.52 -4.22
CA LYS A 136 15.69 8.10 -3.85
C LYS A 136 14.46 7.84 -2.99
N GLY A 137 14.22 8.65 -1.95
CA GLY A 137 13.07 8.54 -1.08
C GLY A 137 11.73 8.65 -1.84
N ASN A 138 11.63 9.62 -2.76
CA ASN A 138 10.44 9.78 -3.60
C ASN A 138 10.22 8.61 -4.56
N ILE A 139 11.30 8.05 -5.15
CA ILE A 139 11.21 6.86 -6.00
C ILE A 139 10.71 5.65 -5.20
N LEU A 140 11.22 5.46 -3.97
CA LEU A 140 10.74 4.39 -3.09
C LEU A 140 9.24 4.57 -2.76
N ALA A 141 8.80 5.80 -2.45
CA ALA A 141 7.42 6.12 -2.15
C ALA A 141 6.48 5.84 -3.34
N ILE A 142 6.89 6.20 -4.56
CA ILE A 142 6.12 5.89 -5.78
C ILE A 142 6.10 4.38 -6.02
N SER A 143 7.24 3.70 -5.88
CA SER A 143 7.35 2.25 -6.06
C SER A 143 6.46 1.48 -5.07
N CYS A 144 6.39 1.93 -3.82
CA CYS A 144 5.50 1.34 -2.82
C CYS A 144 4.02 1.46 -3.23
N SER A 145 3.61 2.59 -3.82
CA SER A 145 2.25 2.79 -4.34
C SER A 145 1.90 1.87 -5.50
N VAL A 146 2.84 1.62 -6.41
CA VAL A 146 2.66 0.66 -7.50
C VAL A 146 2.47 -0.76 -6.94
N CYS A 147 3.29 -1.18 -5.98
CA CYS A 147 3.11 -2.47 -5.31
C CYS A 147 1.73 -2.60 -4.69
N PHE A 148 1.28 -1.56 -3.98
CA PHE A 148 -0.03 -1.57 -3.32
C PHE A 148 -1.20 -1.53 -4.31
N ALA A 149 -1.05 -0.86 -5.45
CA ALA A 149 -2.04 -0.90 -6.53
C ALA A 149 -2.26 -2.32 -7.06
N ILE A 150 -1.18 -3.09 -7.23
CA ILE A 150 -1.27 -4.49 -7.65
C ILE A 150 -1.95 -5.33 -6.55
N VAL A 151 -1.64 -5.08 -5.27
CA VAL A 151 -2.34 -5.73 -4.15
C VAL A 151 -3.83 -5.46 -4.19
N PHE A 152 -4.27 -4.22 -4.46
CA PHE A 152 -5.71 -3.89 -4.61
C PHE A 152 -6.36 -4.72 -5.72
N ILE A 153 -5.78 -4.73 -6.91
CA ILE A 153 -6.34 -5.46 -8.06
C ILE A 153 -6.43 -6.97 -7.78
N LEU A 154 -5.38 -7.55 -7.16
CA LEU A 154 -5.39 -8.97 -6.80
C LEU A 154 -6.43 -9.26 -5.73
N SER A 155 -6.56 -8.38 -4.74
CA SER A 155 -7.52 -8.49 -3.63
C SER A 155 -8.96 -8.45 -4.15
N ASP A 156 -9.28 -7.53 -5.05
CA ASP A 156 -10.62 -7.45 -5.66
C ASP A 156 -10.96 -8.74 -6.41
N LYS A 157 -10.05 -9.26 -7.21
CA LYS A 157 -10.26 -10.53 -7.94
C LYS A 157 -10.43 -11.75 -7.04
N VAL A 158 -9.85 -11.75 -5.85
CA VAL A 158 -10.05 -12.84 -4.88
C VAL A 158 -11.38 -12.64 -4.15
N ARG A 159 -11.72 -11.42 -3.77
CA ARG A 159 -12.94 -11.09 -3.02
C ARG A 159 -14.24 -11.22 -3.82
N GLU A 160 -14.19 -11.23 -5.14
CA GLU A 160 -15.34 -11.54 -5.99
C GLU A 160 -15.94 -12.93 -5.68
N ASN A 161 -15.11 -13.89 -5.25
CA ASN A 161 -15.50 -15.27 -5.03
C ASN A 161 -15.32 -15.76 -3.59
N GLU A 162 -14.72 -14.93 -2.71
CA GLU A 162 -14.34 -15.31 -1.36
C GLU A 162 -14.80 -14.27 -0.34
N SER A 163 -15.04 -14.69 0.91
CA SER A 163 -15.34 -13.73 1.98
C SER A 163 -14.10 -12.91 2.37
N ALA A 164 -14.30 -11.64 2.77
CA ALA A 164 -13.22 -10.76 3.19
C ALA A 164 -12.38 -11.34 4.35
N VAL A 165 -13.01 -12.08 5.26
CA VAL A 165 -12.35 -12.72 6.41
C VAL A 165 -11.43 -13.84 5.95
N ASN A 166 -11.89 -14.70 5.02
CA ASN A 166 -11.06 -15.77 4.47
C ASN A 166 -9.86 -15.22 3.71
N PHE A 167 -10.05 -14.18 2.91
CA PHE A 167 -8.95 -13.52 2.19
C PHE A 167 -7.90 -12.95 3.14
N SER A 168 -8.33 -12.18 4.15
CA SER A 168 -7.40 -11.51 5.08
C SER A 168 -6.61 -12.47 5.97
N LYS A 169 -7.11 -13.69 6.19
CA LYS A 169 -6.39 -14.73 6.94
C LYS A 169 -5.18 -15.26 6.20
N PHE A 170 -5.24 -15.31 4.87
CA PHE A 170 -4.18 -15.87 4.02
C PHE A 170 -3.28 -14.80 3.40
N LEU A 171 -3.62 -13.52 3.53
CA LEU A 171 -2.82 -12.38 3.12
C LEU A 171 -1.70 -12.09 4.12
#